data_aa567c480cde169568e6c8567875e554
#
_entry.id   aa567c480cde169568e6c8567875e554
#
_cell.length_a   1.000
_cell.length_b   1.000
_cell.length_c   1.000
_cell.angle_alpha   90.00
_cell.angle_beta   90.00
_cell.angle_gamma   90.00
#
_symmetry.space_group_name_H-M   'P 1'
#
loop_
_entity.id
_entity.type
_entity.pdbx_description
1 polymer ?
#
loop_
_entity_poly.entity_id
_entity_poly.type
_entity_poly.pdbx_seq_one_letter_code
_entity_poly.pdbx_strand_id
1 'polypeptide(L)'
;MKHGCAALLGLAVALASVAWVQAEEAPAKGKIRVLVTVGGHGFDENVFAAKFGKMPDLEYTKIQMPQQAKMLKPGLEKEYDVIVMFDWAKTSAEDNKSFGELLQRGIGLVSMHANLLSHEGWDEWRKVVGCKWCFKETEIDGKKHGPTQIAGYTVPIKVTAADKEHPIARDLADFTIADEAFRNGYVAPDVHVVLKTDTTTCQPQVAFTAQYGKCRVFHCMLGHGAEAWNNPAFTDVLDRAIRWAAGRAVDRAVRNSP
;
A
#
# COMPACT_ATOMS: atom_id res chain seq x y z
N MET A 1 -32.30 -46.35 -40.18
CA MET A 1 -31.93 -44.96 -40.37
C MET A 1 -32.57 -44.12 -39.26
N LYS A 2 -31.82 -43.77 -38.23
CA LYS A 2 -32.26 -42.82 -37.17
C LYS A 2 -31.11 -41.89 -36.90
N HIS A 3 -31.26 -40.63 -37.29
CA HIS A 3 -30.30 -39.58 -37.08
C HIS A 3 -30.44 -39.03 -35.67
N GLY A 4 -29.40 -39.12 -34.86
CA GLY A 4 -29.33 -38.47 -33.55
C GLY A 4 -28.64 -37.12 -33.70
N CYS A 5 -29.37 -36.04 -33.43
CA CYS A 5 -28.80 -34.69 -33.25
C CYS A 5 -28.17 -34.57 -31.88
N ALA A 6 -26.85 -34.37 -31.83
CA ALA A 6 -26.16 -33.97 -30.61
C ALA A 6 -26.22 -32.44 -30.48
N ALA A 7 -26.89 -31.96 -29.43
CA ALA A 7 -26.89 -30.54 -29.06
C ALA A 7 -25.65 -30.24 -28.24
N LEU A 8 -24.79 -29.37 -28.75
CA LEU A 8 -23.66 -28.80 -28.05
C LEU A 8 -24.19 -27.64 -27.16
N LEU A 9 -24.25 -27.84 -25.85
CA LEU A 9 -24.42 -26.73 -24.89
C LEU A 9 -23.09 -25.97 -24.73
N GLY A 10 -23.03 -24.81 -25.30
CA GLY A 10 -21.94 -23.88 -25.09
C GLY A 10 -22.11 -23.20 -23.73
N LEU A 11 -21.19 -23.44 -22.79
CA LEU A 11 -21.11 -22.77 -21.48
C LEU A 11 -20.46 -21.40 -21.72
N ALA A 12 -21.27 -20.33 -21.71
CA ALA A 12 -20.75 -18.95 -21.73
C ALA A 12 -20.28 -18.58 -20.32
N VAL A 13 -18.97 -18.52 -20.13
CA VAL A 13 -18.37 -17.95 -18.91
C VAL A 13 -18.46 -16.43 -19.03
N ALA A 14 -19.37 -15.81 -18.30
CA ALA A 14 -19.44 -14.36 -18.14
C ALA A 14 -18.28 -13.90 -17.25
N LEU A 15 -17.27 -13.29 -17.84
CA LEU A 15 -16.24 -12.53 -17.13
C LEU A 15 -16.90 -11.26 -16.60
N ALA A 16 -17.24 -11.24 -15.32
CA ALA A 16 -17.64 -10.03 -14.63
C ALA A 16 -16.40 -9.14 -14.46
N SER A 17 -16.25 -8.15 -15.33
CA SER A 17 -15.32 -7.06 -15.14
C SER A 17 -15.80 -6.23 -13.93
N VAL A 18 -15.07 -6.28 -12.83
CA VAL A 18 -15.27 -5.37 -11.71
C VAL A 18 -14.86 -3.98 -12.19
N ALA A 19 -15.84 -3.22 -12.65
CA ALA A 19 -15.64 -1.80 -12.92
C ALA A 19 -15.40 -1.11 -11.58
N TRP A 20 -14.18 -0.63 -11.36
CA TRP A 20 -13.86 0.28 -10.27
C TRP A 20 -14.66 1.57 -10.51
N VAL A 21 -15.73 1.74 -9.76
CA VAL A 21 -16.49 2.99 -9.73
C VAL A 21 -15.58 4.04 -9.08
N GLN A 22 -14.95 4.86 -9.89
CA GLN A 22 -14.34 6.10 -9.43
C GLN A 22 -15.46 6.98 -8.91
N ALA A 23 -15.63 7.02 -7.59
CA ALA A 23 -16.47 8.05 -6.98
C ALA A 23 -15.83 9.40 -7.32
N GLU A 24 -16.56 10.24 -8.04
CA GLU A 24 -16.16 11.61 -8.36
C GLU A 24 -15.98 12.38 -7.05
N GLU A 25 -14.72 12.73 -6.75
CA GLU A 25 -14.34 13.34 -5.48
C GLU A 25 -14.68 14.83 -5.52
N ALA A 26 -15.62 15.25 -4.69
CA ALA A 26 -15.79 16.66 -4.40
C ALA A 26 -14.49 17.18 -3.75
N PRO A 27 -13.90 18.32 -4.19
CA PRO A 27 -12.68 18.84 -3.61
C PRO A 27 -12.93 19.20 -2.14
N ALA A 28 -12.47 18.38 -1.23
CA ALA A 28 -12.53 18.67 0.18
C ALA A 28 -11.61 19.84 0.50
N LYS A 29 -12.17 20.91 1.05
CA LYS A 29 -11.43 22.12 1.45
C LYS A 29 -10.61 21.81 2.71
N GLY A 30 -9.34 22.24 2.74
CA GLY A 30 -8.45 22.14 3.91
C GLY A 30 -7.27 21.19 3.70
N LYS A 31 -6.37 21.17 4.69
CA LYS A 31 -5.20 20.29 4.72
C LYS A 31 -5.63 18.82 4.86
N ILE A 32 -4.81 17.92 4.33
CA ILE A 32 -4.94 16.48 4.58
C ILE A 32 -4.33 16.18 5.95
N ARG A 33 -5.12 15.62 6.85
CA ARG A 33 -4.70 15.28 8.21
C ARG A 33 -4.17 13.85 8.21
N VAL A 34 -2.87 13.70 8.48
CA VAL A 34 -2.14 12.44 8.39
C VAL A 34 -1.75 11.98 9.79
N LEU A 35 -2.10 10.75 10.15
CA LEU A 35 -1.49 10.07 11.29
C LEU A 35 -0.35 9.19 10.78
N VAL A 36 0.87 9.41 11.28
CA VAL A 36 2.04 8.60 10.92
C VAL A 36 2.37 7.66 12.06
N THR A 37 2.45 6.36 11.79
CA THR A 37 2.92 5.38 12.77
C THR A 37 4.37 5.00 12.47
N VAL A 38 5.21 4.94 13.50
CA VAL A 38 6.62 4.53 13.42
C VAL A 38 6.97 3.60 14.58
N GLY A 39 8.04 2.83 14.44
CA GLY A 39 8.56 1.96 15.51
C GLY A 39 8.90 0.54 15.01
N GLY A 40 9.75 -0.15 15.73
CA GLY A 40 10.20 -1.51 15.40
C GLY A 40 11.11 -1.63 14.18
N HIS A 41 11.20 -0.61 13.35
CA HIS A 41 12.09 -0.48 12.22
C HIS A 41 12.92 0.80 12.35
N GLY A 42 14.24 0.68 12.20
CA GLY A 42 15.15 1.85 12.24
C GLY A 42 15.06 2.65 10.94
N PHE A 43 15.05 3.98 11.05
CA PHE A 43 15.08 4.90 9.91
C PHE A 43 15.65 6.26 10.31
N ASP A 44 16.04 7.09 9.34
CA ASP A 44 16.47 8.46 9.58
C ASP A 44 15.25 9.37 9.76
N GLU A 45 14.92 9.69 11.00
CA GLU A 45 13.77 10.53 11.33
C GLU A 45 13.84 11.94 10.72
N ASN A 46 15.04 12.50 10.54
CA ASN A 46 15.20 13.82 9.95
C ASN A 46 14.88 13.82 8.47
N VAL A 47 15.40 12.81 7.76
CA VAL A 47 15.10 12.63 6.32
C VAL A 47 13.61 12.40 6.12
N PHE A 48 13.00 11.54 6.93
CA PHE A 48 11.56 11.27 6.90
C PHE A 48 10.74 12.53 7.14
N ALA A 49 10.98 13.25 8.25
CA ALA A 49 10.24 14.46 8.61
C ALA A 49 10.38 15.56 7.55
N ALA A 50 11.58 15.71 6.94
CA ALA A 50 11.80 16.68 5.88
C ALA A 50 10.94 16.43 4.61
N LYS A 51 10.52 15.17 4.36
CA LYS A 51 9.64 14.86 3.22
C LYS A 51 8.21 15.32 3.48
N PHE A 52 7.66 15.07 4.66
CA PHE A 52 6.33 15.55 5.04
C PHE A 52 6.28 17.08 5.11
N GLY A 53 7.34 17.73 5.58
CA GLY A 53 7.46 19.19 5.63
C GLY A 53 7.46 19.88 4.25
N LYS A 54 7.73 19.15 3.17
CA LYS A 54 7.67 19.64 1.78
C LYS A 54 6.30 19.47 1.11
N MET A 55 5.32 18.94 1.83
CA MET A 55 3.94 18.76 1.36
C MET A 55 3.06 19.83 2.02
N PRO A 56 2.88 21.05 1.44
CA PRO A 56 2.36 22.23 2.13
C PRO A 56 0.89 22.12 2.54
N ASP A 57 0.14 21.25 1.91
CA ASP A 57 -1.27 20.97 2.21
C ASP A 57 -1.48 19.71 3.08
N LEU A 58 -0.38 19.16 3.63
CA LEU A 58 -0.41 18.11 4.64
C LEU A 58 -0.15 18.68 6.04
N GLU A 59 -0.83 18.14 7.01
CA GLU A 59 -0.44 18.23 8.42
C GLU A 59 -0.38 16.83 8.99
N TYR A 60 0.65 16.53 9.78
CA TYR A 60 0.81 15.19 10.32
C TYR A 60 1.11 15.18 11.81
N THR A 61 0.62 14.13 12.46
CA THR A 61 0.95 13.74 13.82
C THR A 61 1.67 12.41 13.79
N LYS A 62 2.77 12.27 14.53
CA LYS A 62 3.52 11.01 14.62
C LYS A 62 3.19 10.29 15.93
N ILE A 63 2.93 8.99 15.88
CA ILE A 63 2.77 8.13 17.05
C ILE A 63 3.74 6.96 17.01
N GLN A 64 4.10 6.47 18.20
CA GLN A 64 5.06 5.38 18.39
C GLN A 64 4.35 4.05 18.58
N MET A 65 4.63 3.08 17.74
CA MET A 65 4.11 1.71 17.83
C MET A 65 5.12 0.79 18.55
N PRO A 66 4.66 -0.20 19.33
CA PRO A 66 3.26 -0.52 19.63
C PRO A 66 2.66 0.29 20.80
N GLN A 67 3.42 1.17 21.46
CA GLN A 67 3.04 1.85 22.70
C GLN A 67 1.72 2.64 22.59
N GLN A 68 1.48 3.20 21.41
CA GLN A 68 0.29 4.02 21.15
C GLN A 68 -0.75 3.30 20.25
N ALA A 69 -0.66 1.97 20.09
CA ALA A 69 -1.58 1.19 19.24
C ALA A 69 -3.05 1.41 19.60
N LYS A 70 -3.37 1.64 20.88
CA LYS A 70 -4.73 1.92 21.36
C LYS A 70 -5.37 3.19 20.77
N MET A 71 -4.60 4.05 20.12
CA MET A 71 -5.13 5.19 19.38
C MET A 71 -5.82 4.76 18.09
N LEU A 72 -5.43 3.63 17.49
CA LEU A 72 -5.97 3.11 16.23
C LEU A 72 -7.34 2.44 16.47
N LYS A 73 -8.36 3.24 16.70
CA LYS A 73 -9.73 2.77 17.04
C LYS A 73 -10.81 3.63 16.38
N PRO A 74 -12.03 3.13 16.28
CA PRO A 74 -13.20 3.88 15.80
C PRO A 74 -13.32 5.27 16.41
N GLY A 75 -13.56 6.27 15.57
CA GLY A 75 -13.58 7.69 15.92
C GLY A 75 -12.40 8.46 15.35
N LEU A 76 -11.25 7.80 15.15
CA LEU A 76 -10.04 8.42 14.60
C LEU A 76 -10.25 8.93 13.16
N GLU A 77 -11.15 8.31 12.41
CA GLU A 77 -11.54 8.74 11.05
C GLU A 77 -12.19 10.13 10.99
N LYS A 78 -12.56 10.69 12.14
CA LYS A 78 -13.07 12.07 12.26
C LYS A 78 -11.94 13.09 12.46
N GLU A 79 -10.79 12.63 12.94
CA GLU A 79 -9.62 13.45 13.27
C GLU A 79 -8.57 13.41 12.17
N TYR A 80 -8.44 12.27 11.47
CA TYR A 80 -7.46 12.05 10.41
C TYR A 80 -8.13 11.51 9.14
N ASP A 81 -7.58 11.90 8.01
CA ASP A 81 -8.06 11.49 6.69
C ASP A 81 -7.34 10.21 6.21
N VAL A 82 -6.08 10.02 6.65
CA VAL A 82 -5.24 8.89 6.26
C VAL A 82 -4.23 8.51 7.35
N ILE A 83 -3.94 7.22 7.46
CA ILE A 83 -2.86 6.68 8.27
C ILE A 83 -1.72 6.28 7.34
N VAL A 84 -0.50 6.77 7.60
CA VAL A 84 0.74 6.32 6.95
C VAL A 84 1.49 5.44 7.93
N MET A 85 1.57 4.15 7.66
CA MET A 85 2.23 3.18 8.53
C MET A 85 3.63 2.87 8.02
N PHE A 86 4.63 3.25 8.81
CA PHE A 86 6.05 2.97 8.62
C PHE A 86 6.60 2.35 9.91
N ASP A 87 5.98 1.30 10.38
CA ASP A 87 6.34 0.57 11.57
C ASP A 87 6.43 -0.94 11.31
N TRP A 88 7.16 -1.61 12.17
CA TRP A 88 7.14 -3.06 12.32
C TRP A 88 6.81 -3.36 13.77
N ALA A 89 5.55 -3.51 14.08
CA ALA A 89 5.07 -3.64 15.45
C ALA A 89 4.11 -4.83 15.62
N LYS A 90 4.30 -5.55 16.71
CA LYS A 90 3.35 -6.54 17.20
C LYS A 90 2.37 -5.86 18.15
N THR A 91 1.09 -6.03 17.89
CA THR A 91 -0.01 -5.43 18.64
C THR A 91 -0.89 -6.50 19.29
N SER A 92 -1.69 -6.13 20.27
CA SER A 92 -2.61 -7.06 20.92
C SER A 92 -3.79 -7.43 20.01
N ALA A 93 -4.46 -8.55 20.30
CA ALA A 93 -5.66 -8.95 19.55
C ALA A 93 -6.80 -7.91 19.67
N GLU A 94 -6.89 -7.23 20.82
CA GLU A 94 -7.87 -6.16 21.06
C GLU A 94 -7.56 -4.92 20.20
N ASP A 95 -6.29 -4.49 20.16
CA ASP A 95 -5.86 -3.37 19.33
C ASP A 95 -6.08 -3.69 17.85
N ASN A 96 -5.75 -4.90 17.40
CA ASN A 96 -5.96 -5.36 16.03
C ASN A 96 -7.45 -5.34 15.64
N LYS A 97 -8.32 -5.81 16.54
CA LYS A 97 -9.78 -5.76 16.32
C LYS A 97 -10.25 -4.33 16.17
N SER A 98 -9.87 -3.44 17.10
CA SER A 98 -10.24 -2.02 17.08
C SER A 98 -9.74 -1.32 15.82
N PHE A 99 -8.52 -1.63 15.39
CA PHE A 99 -7.94 -1.11 14.16
C PHE A 99 -8.71 -1.60 12.92
N GLY A 100 -9.05 -2.89 12.83
CA GLY A 100 -9.88 -3.42 11.76
C GLY A 100 -11.24 -2.72 11.67
N GLU A 101 -11.89 -2.47 12.80
CA GLU A 101 -13.15 -1.73 12.87
C GLU A 101 -13.00 -0.26 12.40
N LEU A 102 -11.88 0.40 12.72
CA LEU A 102 -11.55 1.73 12.24
C LEU A 102 -11.43 1.75 10.70
N LEU A 103 -10.65 0.82 10.14
CA LEU A 103 -10.44 0.74 8.69
C LEU A 103 -11.77 0.54 7.93
N GLN A 104 -12.69 -0.26 8.47
CA GLN A 104 -14.03 -0.46 7.89
C GLN A 104 -14.83 0.84 7.78
N ARG A 105 -14.50 1.89 8.55
CA ARG A 105 -15.19 3.19 8.54
C ARG A 105 -14.73 4.13 7.43
N GLY A 106 -13.58 3.86 6.79
CA GLY A 106 -13.17 4.55 5.57
C GLY A 106 -12.02 5.55 5.73
N ILE A 107 -11.27 5.52 6.86
CA ILE A 107 -9.98 6.21 6.91
C ILE A 107 -9.03 5.58 5.87
N GLY A 108 -8.24 6.41 5.16
CA GLY A 108 -7.27 5.89 4.20
C GLY A 108 -6.08 5.21 4.87
N LEU A 109 -5.42 4.29 4.16
CA LEU A 109 -4.21 3.60 4.64
C LEU A 109 -3.11 3.61 3.59
N VAL A 110 -1.93 4.08 3.97
CA VAL A 110 -0.68 3.95 3.22
C VAL A 110 0.27 3.11 4.05
N SER A 111 0.48 1.87 3.65
CA SER A 111 1.37 0.90 4.29
C SER A 111 2.70 0.87 3.56
N MET A 112 3.80 1.06 4.27
CA MET A 112 5.12 1.25 3.68
C MET A 112 6.10 0.18 4.14
N HIS A 113 6.85 -0.37 3.20
CA HIS A 113 8.04 -1.18 3.42
C HIS A 113 7.84 -2.29 4.48
N ALA A 114 8.57 -2.22 5.60
CA ALA A 114 8.53 -3.20 6.69
C ALA A 114 7.15 -3.36 7.37
N ASN A 115 6.21 -2.47 7.09
CA ASN A 115 4.87 -2.55 7.69
C ASN A 115 4.12 -3.83 7.28
N LEU A 116 4.49 -4.50 6.20
CA LEU A 116 3.97 -5.83 5.86
C LEU A 116 4.29 -6.91 6.90
N LEU A 117 5.29 -6.68 7.78
CA LEU A 117 5.64 -7.54 8.92
C LEU A 117 4.87 -7.19 10.20
N SER A 118 4.20 -6.04 10.25
CA SER A 118 3.42 -5.61 11.41
C SER A 118 2.24 -6.52 11.68
N HIS A 119 1.69 -6.40 12.88
CA HIS A 119 0.50 -7.16 13.32
C HIS A 119 0.69 -8.69 13.23
N GLU A 120 1.88 -9.19 13.54
CA GLU A 120 2.18 -10.62 13.55
C GLU A 120 1.15 -11.40 14.38
N GLY A 121 0.59 -12.47 13.79
CA GLY A 121 -0.48 -13.26 14.40
C GLY A 121 -1.90 -12.79 14.10
N TRP A 122 -2.06 -11.65 13.43
CA TRP A 122 -3.35 -11.18 12.92
C TRP A 122 -3.47 -11.45 11.42
N ASP A 123 -4.03 -12.61 11.04
CA ASP A 123 -4.07 -13.04 9.64
C ASP A 123 -4.95 -12.12 8.76
N GLU A 124 -5.87 -11.37 9.35
CA GLU A 124 -6.66 -10.38 8.63
C GLU A 124 -5.79 -9.25 8.04
N TRP A 125 -4.61 -8.98 8.66
CA TRP A 125 -3.69 -7.95 8.16
C TRP A 125 -3.28 -8.17 6.70
N ARG A 126 -3.04 -9.43 6.30
CA ARG A 126 -2.74 -9.75 4.89
C ARG A 126 -3.87 -9.39 3.93
N LYS A 127 -5.13 -9.43 4.39
CA LYS A 127 -6.29 -9.02 3.59
C LYS A 127 -6.43 -7.49 3.55
N VAL A 128 -6.03 -6.81 4.62
CA VAL A 128 -5.99 -5.34 4.67
C VAL A 128 -4.98 -4.80 3.67
N VAL A 129 -3.71 -5.23 3.79
CA VAL A 129 -2.61 -4.67 2.98
C VAL A 129 -2.38 -5.38 1.66
N GLY A 130 -3.04 -6.51 1.41
CA GLY A 130 -2.91 -7.28 0.16
C GLY A 130 -1.59 -8.06 0.03
N CYS A 131 -0.81 -8.20 1.11
CA CYS A 131 0.45 -8.94 1.08
C CYS A 131 0.79 -9.53 2.45
N LYS A 132 1.77 -10.44 2.48
CA LYS A 132 2.27 -11.05 3.71
C LYS A 132 3.75 -11.40 3.59
N TRP A 133 4.50 -11.08 4.64
CA TRP A 133 5.82 -11.67 4.85
C TRP A 133 5.65 -13.11 5.35
N CYS A 134 6.22 -14.06 4.65
CA CYS A 134 6.19 -15.46 5.01
C CYS A 134 7.55 -15.86 5.62
N PHE A 135 7.66 -15.98 6.94
CA PHE A 135 8.91 -16.37 7.63
C PHE A 135 9.35 -17.80 7.30
N LYS A 136 8.42 -18.66 6.92
CA LYS A 136 8.62 -20.02 6.43
C LYS A 136 7.68 -20.29 5.26
N GLU A 137 7.86 -21.41 4.56
CA GLU A 137 6.86 -21.86 3.58
C GLU A 137 5.49 -21.90 4.25
N THR A 138 4.54 -21.18 3.69
CA THR A 138 3.20 -20.97 4.23
C THR A 138 2.18 -21.22 3.13
N GLU A 139 1.19 -22.04 3.41
CA GLU A 139 0.08 -22.25 2.50
C GLU A 139 -0.95 -21.13 2.68
N ILE A 140 -1.30 -20.44 1.59
CA ILE A 140 -2.32 -19.40 1.52
C ILE A 140 -3.16 -19.67 0.28
N ASP A 141 -4.46 -19.79 0.47
CA ASP A 141 -5.43 -20.03 -0.59
C ASP A 141 -5.06 -21.25 -1.49
N GLY A 142 -4.58 -22.34 -0.85
CA GLY A 142 -4.20 -23.59 -1.50
C GLY A 142 -2.88 -23.56 -2.28
N LYS A 143 -2.08 -22.48 -2.13
CA LYS A 143 -0.76 -22.34 -2.76
C LYS A 143 0.32 -22.10 -1.72
N LYS A 144 1.51 -22.61 -1.98
CA LYS A 144 2.69 -22.41 -1.14
C LYS A 144 3.39 -21.11 -1.50
N HIS A 145 3.70 -20.32 -0.47
CA HIS A 145 4.40 -19.02 -0.59
C HIS A 145 5.57 -18.97 0.42
N GLY A 146 6.61 -18.22 0.07
CA GLY A 146 7.77 -18.02 0.93
C GLY A 146 8.77 -19.20 0.92
N PRO A 147 9.74 -19.20 1.84
CA PRO A 147 10.01 -18.08 2.73
C PRO A 147 10.34 -16.79 1.97
N THR A 148 9.81 -15.69 2.49
CA THR A 148 10.17 -14.37 1.98
C THR A 148 11.62 -14.07 2.35
N GLN A 149 12.35 -13.42 1.44
CA GLN A 149 13.77 -13.18 1.59
C GLN A 149 14.11 -11.73 1.27
N ILE A 150 15.10 -11.21 1.98
CA ILE A 150 15.81 -9.99 1.61
C ILE A 150 16.88 -10.40 0.60
N ALA A 151 16.79 -9.90 -0.63
CA ALA A 151 17.76 -10.18 -1.68
C ALA A 151 18.94 -9.21 -1.69
N GLY A 152 18.84 -8.11 -0.94
CA GLY A 152 19.89 -7.10 -0.74
C GLY A 152 19.29 -5.82 -0.16
N TYR A 153 20.13 -5.04 0.53
CA TYR A 153 19.70 -3.80 1.21
C TYR A 153 19.82 -2.54 0.35
N THR A 154 20.62 -2.60 -0.72
CA THR A 154 20.86 -1.45 -1.61
C THR A 154 20.91 -1.95 -3.04
N VAL A 155 19.79 -2.48 -3.50
CA VAL A 155 19.64 -3.01 -4.86
C VAL A 155 19.14 -1.90 -5.77
N PRO A 156 19.74 -1.67 -6.95
CA PRO A 156 19.18 -0.76 -7.93
C PRO A 156 17.91 -1.38 -8.55
N ILE A 157 16.76 -0.89 -8.11
CA ILE A 157 15.45 -1.37 -8.54
C ILE A 157 14.91 -0.41 -9.59
N LYS A 158 14.69 -0.91 -10.81
CA LYS A 158 14.01 -0.16 -11.87
C LYS A 158 12.52 -0.26 -11.66
N VAL A 159 11.85 0.86 -11.46
CA VAL A 159 10.41 0.95 -11.21
C VAL A 159 9.71 1.55 -12.42
N THR A 160 8.63 0.89 -12.83
CA THR A 160 7.80 1.33 -13.96
C THR A 160 6.32 1.32 -13.55
N ALA A 161 5.51 2.16 -14.20
CA ALA A 161 4.07 2.12 -14.03
C ALA A 161 3.51 0.80 -14.58
N ALA A 162 2.73 0.09 -13.75
CA ALA A 162 1.96 -1.07 -14.20
C ALA A 162 0.62 -0.64 -14.80
N ASP A 163 0.02 0.41 -14.24
CA ASP A 163 -1.19 1.06 -14.76
C ASP A 163 -0.97 2.57 -14.86
N LYS A 164 -0.83 3.07 -16.07
CA LYS A 164 -0.61 4.50 -16.36
C LYS A 164 -1.87 5.36 -16.21
N GLU A 165 -3.03 4.76 -16.12
CA GLU A 165 -4.30 5.48 -15.91
C GLU A 165 -4.59 5.70 -14.42
N HIS A 166 -3.99 4.89 -13.55
CA HIS A 166 -4.19 5.02 -12.11
C HIS A 166 -3.63 6.36 -11.60
N PRO A 167 -4.36 7.14 -10.77
CA PRO A 167 -3.93 8.48 -10.32
C PRO A 167 -2.53 8.53 -9.71
N ILE A 168 -2.11 7.49 -8.98
CA ILE A 168 -0.78 7.42 -8.35
C ILE A 168 0.33 7.29 -9.41
N ALA A 169 0.10 6.57 -10.51
CA ALA A 169 1.12 6.28 -11.52
C ALA A 169 1.00 7.14 -12.79
N ARG A 170 -0.11 7.87 -12.95
CA ARG A 170 -0.34 8.72 -14.12
C ARG A 170 0.81 9.72 -14.30
N ASP A 171 1.35 9.76 -15.51
CA ASP A 171 2.48 10.64 -15.88
C ASP A 171 3.76 10.45 -15.04
N LEU A 172 3.86 9.38 -14.27
CA LEU A 172 5.10 9.02 -13.60
C LEU A 172 6.09 8.48 -14.62
N ALA A 173 7.25 9.11 -14.71
CA ALA A 173 8.35 8.56 -15.50
C ALA A 173 8.94 7.32 -14.81
N ASP A 174 9.47 6.39 -15.61
CA ASP A 174 10.27 5.29 -15.08
C ASP A 174 11.44 5.84 -14.27
N PHE A 175 11.75 5.20 -13.14
CA PHE A 175 12.86 5.63 -12.29
C PHE A 175 13.64 4.44 -11.72
N THR A 176 14.87 4.69 -11.29
CA THR A 176 15.65 3.72 -10.55
C THR A 176 15.83 4.21 -9.11
N ILE A 177 15.68 3.31 -8.16
CA ILE A 177 15.84 3.57 -6.73
C ILE A 177 16.77 2.51 -6.13
N ALA A 178 17.73 2.93 -5.30
CA ALA A 178 18.52 2.01 -4.51
C ALA A 178 17.77 1.73 -3.21
N ASP A 179 17.35 0.48 -3.00
CA ASP A 179 16.52 0.11 -1.86
C ASP A 179 16.66 -1.36 -1.49
N GLU A 180 16.08 -1.75 -0.37
CA GLU A 180 15.98 -3.14 0.04
C GLU A 180 15.03 -3.91 -0.88
N ALA A 181 15.52 -5.05 -1.38
CA ALA A 181 14.76 -5.90 -2.29
C ALA A 181 14.14 -7.10 -1.56
N PHE A 182 12.81 -7.20 -1.58
CA PHE A 182 12.06 -8.37 -1.10
C PHE A 182 11.74 -9.31 -2.25
N ARG A 183 11.74 -10.62 -1.99
CA ARG A 183 11.30 -11.65 -2.95
C ARG A 183 10.57 -12.80 -2.27
N ASN A 184 9.78 -13.55 -3.05
CA ASN A 184 9.02 -14.74 -2.62
C ASN A 184 7.99 -14.46 -1.51
N GLY A 185 7.58 -13.19 -1.30
CA GLY A 185 6.46 -12.85 -0.43
C GLY A 185 5.12 -13.22 -1.07
N TYR A 186 4.09 -13.30 -0.24
CA TYR A 186 2.72 -13.38 -0.74
C TYR A 186 2.24 -11.99 -1.16
N VAL A 187 1.66 -11.91 -2.34
CA VAL A 187 0.84 -10.77 -2.80
C VAL A 187 -0.50 -11.34 -3.26
N ALA A 188 -1.58 -10.78 -2.77
CA ALA A 188 -2.93 -11.25 -3.09
C ALA A 188 -3.22 -11.06 -4.58
N PRO A 189 -3.90 -12.01 -5.23
CA PRO A 189 -4.13 -11.97 -6.68
C PRO A 189 -5.12 -10.88 -7.11
N ASP A 190 -5.90 -10.35 -6.19
CA ASP A 190 -6.94 -9.35 -6.40
C ASP A 190 -6.48 -7.91 -6.13
N VAL A 191 -5.23 -7.69 -5.75
CA VAL A 191 -4.70 -6.32 -5.64
C VAL A 191 -4.56 -5.68 -7.01
N HIS A 192 -4.74 -4.37 -7.06
CA HIS A 192 -4.49 -3.59 -8.26
C HIS A 192 -3.05 -3.09 -8.28
N VAL A 193 -2.20 -3.70 -9.11
CA VAL A 193 -0.78 -3.34 -9.20
C VAL A 193 -0.62 -2.00 -9.91
N VAL A 194 -0.05 -1.03 -9.18
CA VAL A 194 0.19 0.35 -9.67
C VAL A 194 1.61 0.52 -10.19
N LEU A 195 2.60 -0.01 -9.45
CA LEU A 195 4.01 0.01 -9.84
C LEU A 195 4.59 -1.39 -9.84
N LYS A 196 5.47 -1.65 -10.80
CA LYS A 196 6.14 -2.94 -10.97
C LYS A 196 7.63 -2.78 -11.26
N THR A 197 8.36 -3.90 -11.14
CA THR A 197 9.76 -4.00 -11.53
C THR A 197 10.03 -5.26 -12.35
N ASP A 198 11.01 -5.19 -13.25
CA ASP A 198 11.62 -6.33 -13.94
C ASP A 198 12.97 -6.74 -13.32
N THR A 199 13.37 -6.10 -12.24
CA THR A 199 14.58 -6.46 -11.48
C THR A 199 14.40 -7.85 -10.87
N THR A 200 15.13 -8.84 -11.38
CA THR A 200 14.91 -10.28 -11.11
C THR A 200 15.09 -10.70 -9.65
N THR A 201 15.80 -9.89 -8.87
CA THR A 201 15.99 -10.10 -7.42
C THR A 201 14.82 -9.60 -6.57
N CYS A 202 13.85 -8.90 -7.16
CA CYS A 202 12.76 -8.28 -6.46
C CYS A 202 11.43 -9.01 -6.68
N GLN A 203 10.50 -8.80 -5.76
CA GLN A 203 9.09 -9.06 -5.96
C GLN A 203 8.61 -8.16 -7.11
N PRO A 204 7.95 -8.71 -8.16
CA PRO A 204 7.55 -7.91 -9.32
C PRO A 204 6.55 -6.79 -9.01
N GLN A 205 5.66 -7.01 -8.03
CA GLN A 205 4.69 -6.01 -7.56
C GLN A 205 5.37 -5.09 -6.55
N VAL A 206 5.78 -3.90 -6.99
CA VAL A 206 6.48 -2.91 -6.14
C VAL A 206 5.51 -2.11 -5.29
N ALA A 207 4.39 -1.70 -5.88
CA ALA A 207 3.33 -1.01 -5.17
C ALA A 207 1.97 -1.33 -5.79
N PHE A 208 0.96 -1.41 -4.95
CA PHE A 208 -0.40 -1.78 -5.35
C PHE A 208 -1.44 -1.18 -4.42
N THR A 209 -2.68 -1.17 -4.87
CA THR A 209 -3.82 -0.77 -4.08
C THR A 209 -4.75 -1.93 -3.80
N ALA A 210 -5.45 -1.84 -2.69
CA ALA A 210 -6.48 -2.77 -2.24
C ALA A 210 -7.64 -1.98 -1.62
N GLN A 211 -8.75 -2.68 -1.37
CA GLN A 211 -9.90 -2.13 -0.68
C GLN A 211 -10.22 -3.01 0.53
N TYR A 212 -10.30 -2.40 1.72
CA TYR A 212 -10.72 -3.10 2.92
C TYR A 212 -11.92 -2.38 3.57
N GLY A 213 -13.11 -2.93 3.39
CA GLY A 213 -14.35 -2.21 3.73
C GLY A 213 -14.45 -0.89 2.95
N LYS A 214 -14.48 0.24 3.66
CA LYS A 214 -14.46 1.57 3.03
C LYS A 214 -13.05 2.17 2.93
N CYS A 215 -12.03 1.51 3.50
CA CYS A 215 -10.65 1.97 3.49
C CYS A 215 -10.00 1.78 2.11
N ARG A 216 -9.49 2.85 1.54
CA ARG A 216 -8.58 2.79 0.39
C ARG A 216 -7.18 2.48 0.91
N VAL A 217 -6.61 1.36 0.48
CA VAL A 217 -5.30 0.90 0.92
C VAL A 217 -4.29 1.00 -0.21
N PHE A 218 -3.16 1.64 0.05
CA PHE A 218 -1.98 1.58 -0.79
C PHE A 218 -0.86 0.90 -0.03
N HIS A 219 -0.20 -0.07 -0.64
CA HIS A 219 1.01 -0.69 -0.10
C HIS A 219 2.18 -0.48 -1.06
N CYS A 220 3.36 -0.15 -0.50
CA CYS A 220 4.61 -0.01 -1.24
C CYS A 220 5.72 -0.81 -0.55
N MET A 221 6.40 -1.66 -1.32
CA MET A 221 7.53 -2.47 -0.84
C MET A 221 8.79 -1.64 -0.58
N LEU A 222 8.89 -0.43 -1.15
CA LEU A 222 10.03 0.47 -1.06
C LEU A 222 10.01 1.31 0.22
N GLY A 223 11.17 1.88 0.59
CA GLY A 223 11.27 2.86 1.66
C GLY A 223 12.18 2.45 2.82
N HIS A 224 13.13 1.51 2.60
CA HIS A 224 14.02 1.02 3.67
C HIS A 224 14.88 2.12 4.29
N GLY A 225 15.64 2.84 3.51
CA GLY A 225 16.69 3.73 3.99
C GLY A 225 16.67 5.13 3.37
N ALA A 226 17.66 5.94 3.79
CA ALA A 226 17.79 7.32 3.35
C ALA A 226 17.89 7.46 1.82
N GLU A 227 18.49 6.51 1.13
CA GLU A 227 18.61 6.48 -0.33
C GLU A 227 17.22 6.49 -0.99
N ALA A 228 16.32 5.64 -0.48
CA ALA A 228 14.95 5.59 -0.97
C ALA A 228 14.22 6.92 -0.67
N TRP A 229 14.28 7.38 0.56
CA TRP A 229 13.62 8.62 0.99
C TRP A 229 14.15 9.86 0.27
N ASN A 230 15.41 9.86 -0.17
CA ASN A 230 16.00 10.96 -0.96
C ASN A 230 15.70 10.87 -2.46
N ASN A 231 15.10 9.78 -2.94
CA ASN A 231 14.69 9.67 -4.33
C ASN A 231 13.42 10.54 -4.58
N PRO A 232 13.49 11.51 -5.50
CA PRO A 232 12.36 12.43 -5.73
C PRO A 232 11.13 11.73 -6.32
N ALA A 233 11.31 10.70 -7.15
CA ALA A 233 10.19 9.94 -7.71
C ALA A 233 9.48 9.13 -6.64
N PHE A 234 10.21 8.53 -5.68
CA PHE A 234 9.62 7.84 -4.54
C PHE A 234 8.80 8.80 -3.66
N THR A 235 9.35 9.99 -3.39
CA THR A 235 8.64 11.02 -2.61
C THR A 235 7.35 11.46 -3.33
N ASP A 236 7.39 11.55 -4.67
CA ASP A 236 6.22 11.84 -5.48
C ASP A 236 5.16 10.75 -5.41
N VAL A 237 5.57 9.48 -5.48
CA VAL A 237 4.66 8.33 -5.30
C VAL A 237 3.99 8.38 -3.92
N LEU A 238 4.74 8.68 -2.87
CA LEU A 238 4.20 8.78 -1.51
C LEU A 238 3.16 9.90 -1.38
N ASP A 239 3.44 11.10 -1.89
CA ASP A 239 2.49 12.22 -1.88
C ASP A 239 1.19 11.86 -2.61
N ARG A 240 1.31 11.27 -3.79
CA ARG A 240 0.15 10.79 -4.56
C ARG A 240 -0.64 9.71 -3.84
N ALA A 241 0.04 8.77 -3.19
CA ALA A 241 -0.58 7.69 -2.44
C ALA A 241 -1.36 8.22 -1.24
N ILE A 242 -0.81 9.19 -0.49
CA ILE A 242 -1.48 9.85 0.62
C ILE A 242 -2.76 10.55 0.14
N ARG A 243 -2.68 11.33 -0.94
CA ARG A 243 -3.85 12.01 -1.53
C ARG A 243 -4.90 11.03 -1.97
N TRP A 244 -4.50 10.00 -2.72
CA TRP A 244 -5.42 8.98 -3.22
C TRP A 244 -6.12 8.23 -2.07
N ALA A 245 -5.36 7.81 -1.05
CA ALA A 245 -5.92 7.11 0.10
C ALA A 245 -6.86 8.01 0.92
N ALA A 246 -6.54 9.30 1.06
CA ALA A 246 -7.38 10.30 1.72
C ALA A 246 -8.62 10.73 0.90
N GLY A 247 -8.82 10.17 -0.29
CA GLY A 247 -9.94 10.57 -1.16
C GLY A 247 -9.79 11.98 -1.75
N ARG A 248 -8.56 12.44 -1.98
CA ARG A 248 -8.26 13.76 -2.54
C ARG A 248 -7.80 13.63 -3.99
N ALA A 249 -8.00 14.69 -4.75
CA ALA A 249 -7.47 14.77 -6.11
C ALA A 249 -5.94 14.63 -6.12
N VAL A 250 -5.44 13.84 -7.09
CA VAL A 250 -4.01 13.61 -7.31
C VAL A 250 -3.59 14.46 -8.51
N ASP A 251 -3.59 15.80 -8.34
CA ASP A 251 -3.33 16.73 -9.41
C ASP A 251 -1.85 17.11 -9.55
N ARG A 252 -1.43 17.40 -10.79
CA ARG A 252 -0.08 17.87 -11.13
C ARG A 252 0.27 19.26 -10.58
N ALA A 253 -0.72 20.05 -10.15
CA ALA A 253 -0.60 21.48 -9.98
C ALA A 253 0.33 21.96 -8.84
N VAL A 254 0.76 21.08 -7.93
CA VAL A 254 1.52 21.49 -6.72
C VAL A 254 3.04 21.38 -6.90
N ARG A 255 3.55 20.91 -8.06
CA ARG A 255 4.96 20.50 -8.21
C ARG A 255 5.88 21.45 -8.94
N ASN A 256 5.40 22.60 -9.41
CA ASN A 256 6.19 23.58 -10.13
C ASN A 256 6.39 24.88 -9.33
N SER A 257 6.65 24.79 -8.04
CA SER A 257 7.26 25.90 -7.31
C SER A 257 8.75 25.62 -7.16
N PRO A 258 9.62 26.49 -7.67
CA PRO A 258 11.07 26.32 -7.68
C PRO A 258 11.67 26.25 -6.26
#